data_a899c9324786c339cdbb5554d47b88fd
#
_entry.id   a899c9324786c339cdbb5554d47b88fd
#
_cell.length_a   1.000
_cell.length_b   1.000
_cell.length_c   1.000
_cell.angle_alpha   90.00
_cell.angle_beta   90.00
_cell.angle_gamma   90.00
#
_symmetry.space_group_name_H-M   'P 1'
#
loop_
_entity.id
_entity.type
_entity.pdbx_description
1 polymer ?
#
loop_
_entity_poly.entity_id
_entity_poly.type
_entity_poly.pdbx_seq_one_letter_code
_entity_poly.pdbx_strand_id
1 'polypeptide(L)'
;MTLDALLQYLHISAILALVVFVASEAALCRAEWMNAAVVERLVAVDRLYGIAAGIVLATGFIRIYFGTKGASWYWGNWLLHTKLTLFVLVGLISIVPTIRFARWRKALRADGSLPSPEAVKAARKLVMLQAHIIPLIPVSYTHLTLPTKRIV
;
A
#
# COMPACT_ATOMS: atom_id res chain seq x y z
N MET A 1 28.01 4.29 1.07
CA MET A 1 27.46 3.77 -0.19
C MET A 1 26.60 2.54 0.02
N THR A 2 27.11 1.56 0.73
CA THR A 2 26.37 0.31 0.96
C THR A 2 25.07 0.49 1.75
N LEU A 3 25.06 1.39 2.74
CA LEU A 3 23.85 1.66 3.53
C LEU A 3 22.74 2.29 2.67
N ASP A 4 23.10 3.27 1.85
CA ASP A 4 22.12 3.93 0.97
C ASP A 4 21.58 2.97 -0.07
N ALA A 5 22.43 2.13 -0.66
CA ALA A 5 22.02 1.11 -1.60
C ALA A 5 21.09 0.07 -0.95
N LEU A 6 21.41 -0.34 0.27
CA LEU A 6 20.60 -1.28 1.02
C LEU A 6 19.22 -0.69 1.35
N LEU A 7 19.18 0.56 1.82
CA LEU A 7 17.93 1.24 2.11
C LEU A 7 17.07 1.39 0.86
N GLN A 8 17.69 1.72 -0.26
CA GLN A 8 16.98 1.83 -1.53
C GLN A 8 16.39 0.48 -1.95
N TYR A 9 17.19 -0.58 -1.83
CA TYR A 9 16.74 -1.93 -2.16
C TYR A 9 15.56 -2.35 -1.29
N LEU A 10 15.66 -2.15 0.03
CA LEU A 10 14.59 -2.49 0.96
C LEU A 10 13.32 -1.69 0.67
N HIS A 11 13.48 -0.41 0.38
CA HIS A 11 12.35 0.47 0.08
C HIS A 11 11.62 0.04 -1.18
N ILE A 12 12.34 -0.22 -2.26
CA ILE A 12 11.76 -0.67 -3.53
C ILE A 12 11.11 -2.04 -3.38
N SER A 13 11.78 -2.96 -2.68
CA SER A 13 11.22 -4.30 -2.43
C SER A 13 9.92 -4.22 -1.64
N ALA A 14 9.87 -3.35 -0.63
CA ALA A 14 8.65 -3.15 0.16
C ALA A 14 7.52 -2.55 -0.68
N ILE A 15 7.83 -1.62 -1.60
CA ILE A 15 6.85 -1.06 -2.52
C ILE A 15 6.28 -2.14 -3.44
N LEU A 16 7.15 -2.99 -3.98
CA LEU A 16 6.70 -4.10 -4.84
C LEU A 16 5.83 -5.08 -4.06
N ALA A 17 6.21 -5.40 -2.82
CA ALA A 17 5.40 -6.25 -1.95
C ALA A 17 4.04 -5.62 -1.68
N LEU A 18 4.00 -4.31 -1.44
CA LEU A 18 2.77 -3.57 -1.21
C LEU A 18 1.82 -3.70 -2.41
N VAL A 19 2.34 -3.54 -3.62
CA VAL A 19 1.56 -3.68 -4.86
C VAL A 19 1.03 -5.10 -4.99
N VAL A 20 1.86 -6.11 -4.74
CA VAL A 20 1.45 -7.51 -4.81
C VAL A 20 0.33 -7.80 -3.81
N PHE A 21 0.46 -7.34 -2.58
CA PHE A 21 -0.55 -7.60 -1.54
C PHE A 21 -1.87 -6.90 -1.83
N VAL A 22 -1.85 -5.64 -2.30
CA VAL A 22 -3.10 -4.96 -2.65
C VAL A 22 -3.76 -5.60 -3.87
N ALA A 23 -2.98 -6.04 -4.85
CA ALA A 23 -3.51 -6.78 -5.99
C ALA A 23 -4.12 -8.11 -5.57
N SER A 24 -3.49 -8.80 -4.60
CA SER A 24 -4.02 -10.05 -4.04
C SER A 24 -5.34 -9.81 -3.32
N GLU A 25 -5.45 -8.73 -2.55
CA GLU A 25 -6.71 -8.36 -1.91
C GLU A 25 -7.81 -8.12 -2.96
N ALA A 26 -7.48 -7.39 -4.02
CA ALA A 26 -8.44 -7.13 -5.09
C ALA A 26 -8.88 -8.42 -5.77
N ALA A 27 -7.97 -9.37 -5.98
CA ALA A 27 -8.28 -10.66 -6.58
C ALA A 27 -9.14 -11.54 -5.68
N LEU A 28 -8.89 -11.52 -4.37
CA LEU A 28 -9.64 -12.34 -3.40
C LEU A 28 -10.99 -11.73 -3.04
N CYS A 29 -11.12 -10.41 -3.09
CA CYS A 29 -12.31 -9.70 -2.65
C CYS A 29 -13.38 -9.72 -3.75
N ARG A 30 -13.92 -10.89 -4.03
CA ARG A 30 -14.96 -11.12 -5.03
C ARG A 30 -16.14 -11.86 -4.42
N ALA A 31 -17.34 -11.37 -4.70
CA ALA A 31 -18.56 -11.97 -4.16
C ALA A 31 -18.73 -13.43 -4.61
N GLU A 32 -18.36 -13.71 -5.87
CA GLU A 32 -18.52 -15.06 -6.44
C GLU A 32 -17.61 -16.10 -5.77
N TRP A 33 -16.48 -15.66 -5.22
CA TRP A 33 -15.48 -16.58 -4.65
C TRP A 33 -15.46 -16.56 -3.12
N MET A 34 -16.33 -15.75 -2.50
CA MET A 34 -16.29 -15.56 -1.06
C MET A 34 -16.69 -16.83 -0.32
N ASN A 35 -15.79 -17.31 0.54
CA ASN A 35 -16.01 -18.45 1.43
C ASN A 35 -15.13 -18.27 2.67
N ALA A 36 -15.20 -19.22 3.61
CA ALA A 36 -14.46 -19.14 4.86
C ALA A 36 -12.95 -19.02 4.63
N ALA A 37 -12.40 -19.80 3.71
CA ALA A 37 -10.96 -19.77 3.42
C ALA A 37 -10.53 -18.41 2.85
N VAL A 38 -11.36 -17.82 1.98
CA VAL A 38 -11.07 -16.50 1.39
C VAL A 38 -11.08 -15.43 2.45
N VAL A 39 -12.04 -15.44 3.39
CA VAL A 39 -12.10 -14.46 4.48
C VAL A 39 -10.82 -14.52 5.32
N GLU A 40 -10.37 -15.71 5.69
CA GLU A 40 -9.13 -15.88 6.46
C GLU A 40 -7.92 -15.41 5.67
N ARG A 41 -7.86 -15.68 4.38
CA ARG A 41 -6.78 -15.21 3.51
C ARG A 41 -6.76 -13.70 3.34
N LEU A 42 -7.93 -13.07 3.21
CA LEU A 42 -8.02 -11.62 3.12
C LEU A 42 -7.45 -10.95 4.36
N VAL A 43 -7.74 -11.45 5.54
CA VAL A 43 -7.19 -10.92 6.79
C VAL A 43 -5.67 -11.09 6.82
N ALA A 44 -5.16 -12.25 6.42
CA ALA A 44 -3.73 -12.52 6.39
C ALA A 44 -3.01 -11.61 5.40
N VAL A 45 -3.53 -11.48 4.19
CA VAL A 45 -2.96 -10.62 3.14
C VAL A 45 -3.00 -9.16 3.56
N ASP A 46 -4.11 -8.72 4.16
CA ASP A 46 -4.24 -7.34 4.65
C ASP A 46 -3.22 -7.03 5.74
N ARG A 47 -2.94 -7.99 6.61
CA ARG A 47 -1.90 -7.85 7.63
C ARG A 47 -0.52 -7.68 6.99
N LEU A 48 -0.21 -8.50 5.98
CA LEU A 48 1.04 -8.39 5.24
C LEU A 48 1.13 -7.06 4.49
N TYR A 49 0.02 -6.60 3.93
CA TYR A 49 -0.07 -5.29 3.31
C TYR A 49 0.26 -4.18 4.31
N GLY A 50 -0.31 -4.25 5.52
CA GLY A 50 -0.01 -3.28 6.58
C GLY A 50 1.46 -3.29 6.99
N ILE A 51 2.07 -4.47 7.11
CA ILE A 51 3.49 -4.60 7.44
C ILE A 51 4.35 -3.99 6.32
N ALA A 52 4.03 -4.30 5.06
CA ALA A 52 4.76 -3.74 3.91
C ALA A 52 4.64 -2.21 3.88
N ALA A 53 3.46 -1.68 4.15
CA ALA A 53 3.24 -0.23 4.22
C ALA A 53 4.08 0.41 5.32
N GLY A 54 4.17 -0.23 6.48
CA GLY A 54 5.03 0.23 7.57
C GLY A 54 6.50 0.25 7.19
N ILE A 55 6.98 -0.77 6.48
CA ILE A 55 8.36 -0.84 6.01
C ILE A 55 8.63 0.25 4.97
N VAL A 56 7.71 0.48 4.04
CA VAL A 56 7.82 1.57 3.06
C VAL A 56 7.98 2.91 3.76
N LEU A 57 7.14 3.17 4.75
CA LEU A 57 7.16 4.42 5.50
C LEU A 57 8.47 4.56 6.28
N ALA A 58 8.88 3.52 7.00
CA ALA A 58 10.10 3.54 7.81
C ALA A 58 11.34 3.74 6.92
N THR A 59 11.49 2.98 5.85
CA THR A 59 12.63 3.11 4.95
C THR A 59 12.64 4.46 4.24
N GLY A 60 11.45 4.98 3.90
CA GLY A 60 11.33 6.31 3.32
C GLY A 60 11.84 7.41 4.24
N PHE A 61 11.44 7.39 5.52
CA PHE A 61 11.92 8.36 6.51
C PHE A 61 13.41 8.21 6.80
N ILE A 62 13.90 6.97 6.90
CA ILE A 62 15.34 6.74 7.11
C ILE A 62 16.14 7.33 5.95
N ARG A 63 15.69 7.15 4.72
CA ARG A 63 16.36 7.73 3.54
C ARG A 63 16.35 9.25 3.56
N ILE A 64 15.29 9.88 4.05
CA ILE A 64 15.22 11.33 4.16
C ILE A 64 16.28 11.86 5.12
N TYR A 65 16.41 11.25 6.29
CA TYR A 65 17.31 11.74 7.33
C TYR A 65 18.74 11.26 7.20
N PHE A 66 18.96 10.07 6.64
CA PHE A 66 20.30 9.46 6.54
C PHE A 66 20.77 9.29 5.11
N GLY A 67 20.01 9.79 4.13
CA GLY A 67 20.42 9.75 2.73
C GLY A 67 21.51 10.79 2.41
N THR A 68 22.17 10.61 1.27
CA THR A 68 23.26 11.46 0.84
C THR A 68 22.85 12.90 0.55
N LYS A 69 21.58 13.13 0.22
CA LYS A 69 21.06 14.46 -0.15
C LYS A 69 20.66 15.32 1.04
N GLY A 70 20.47 14.71 2.21
CA GLY A 70 20.08 15.41 3.42
C GLY A 70 18.59 15.73 3.51
N ALA A 71 18.12 15.93 4.76
CA ALA A 71 16.70 16.13 5.05
C ALA A 71 16.14 17.41 4.45
N SER A 72 16.92 18.50 4.48
CA SER A 72 16.45 19.80 3.98
C SER A 72 16.14 19.76 2.48
N TRP A 73 16.94 19.03 1.71
CA TRP A 73 16.68 18.88 0.28
C TRP A 73 15.35 18.17 0.03
N TYR A 74 15.07 17.08 0.77
CA TYR A 74 13.83 16.34 0.62
C TYR A 74 12.61 17.15 1.05
N TRP A 75 12.70 17.87 2.18
CA TRP A 75 11.59 18.68 2.68
C TRP A 75 11.28 19.88 1.79
N GLY A 76 12.28 20.37 1.05
CA GLY A 76 12.07 21.43 0.06
C GLY A 76 11.48 20.94 -1.26
N ASN A 77 11.36 19.64 -1.46
CA ASN A 77 10.91 19.06 -2.72
C ASN A 77 9.40 18.79 -2.68
N TRP A 78 8.64 19.48 -3.53
CA TRP A 78 7.19 19.32 -3.60
C TRP A 78 6.76 17.89 -4.00
N LEU A 79 7.62 17.17 -4.75
CA LEU A 79 7.34 15.78 -5.12
C LEU A 79 7.27 14.88 -3.90
N LEU A 80 8.13 15.10 -2.91
CA LEU A 80 8.09 14.35 -1.65
C LEU A 80 6.77 14.59 -0.93
N HIS A 81 6.33 15.84 -0.85
CA HIS A 81 5.06 16.18 -0.21
C HIS A 81 3.87 15.53 -0.92
N THR A 82 3.90 15.51 -2.25
CA THR A 82 2.87 14.83 -3.05
C THR A 82 2.84 13.33 -2.75
N LYS A 83 4.00 12.69 -2.71
CA LYS A 83 4.10 11.25 -2.39
C LYS A 83 3.60 10.94 -1.00
N LEU A 84 4.00 11.74 -0.01
CA LEU A 84 3.54 11.55 1.36
C LEU A 84 2.03 11.74 1.47
N THR A 85 1.48 12.74 0.80
CA THR A 85 0.04 12.98 0.78
C THR A 85 -0.71 11.80 0.20
N LEU A 86 -0.25 11.28 -0.95
CA LEU A 86 -0.86 10.11 -1.59
C LEU A 86 -0.75 8.88 -0.69
N PHE A 87 0.39 8.67 -0.05
CA PHE A 87 0.61 7.54 0.84
C PHE A 87 -0.31 7.62 2.06
N VAL A 88 -0.45 8.79 2.67
CA VAL A 88 -1.36 9.00 3.80
C VAL A 88 -2.80 8.77 3.37
N LEU A 89 -3.18 9.26 2.20
CA LEU A 89 -4.54 9.05 1.66
C LEU A 89 -4.84 7.56 1.48
N VAL A 90 -3.91 6.81 0.89
CA VAL A 90 -4.03 5.35 0.73
C VAL A 90 -4.14 4.67 2.09
N GLY A 91 -3.32 5.10 3.06
CA GLY A 91 -3.37 4.57 4.42
C GLY A 91 -4.73 4.79 5.08
N LEU A 92 -5.29 5.98 4.95
CA LEU A 92 -6.62 6.28 5.51
C LEU A 92 -7.71 5.46 4.83
N ILE A 93 -7.64 5.33 3.50
CA ILE A 93 -8.59 4.49 2.75
C ILE A 93 -8.47 3.03 3.18
N SER A 94 -7.26 2.55 3.43
CA SER A 94 -7.03 1.14 3.78
C SER A 94 -7.58 0.74 5.15
N ILE A 95 -7.81 1.71 6.03
CA ILE A 95 -8.38 1.44 7.36
C ILE A 95 -9.77 0.80 7.25
N VAL A 96 -10.59 1.26 6.31
CA VAL A 96 -11.97 0.75 6.15
C VAL A 96 -11.98 -0.72 5.74
N PRO A 97 -11.28 -1.15 4.66
CA PRO A 97 -11.21 -2.58 4.34
C PRO A 97 -10.63 -3.42 5.47
N THR A 98 -9.59 -2.94 6.15
CA THR A 98 -8.97 -3.66 7.26
C THR A 98 -9.99 -3.97 8.36
N ILE A 99 -10.77 -2.96 8.76
CA ILE A 99 -11.81 -3.14 9.78
C ILE A 99 -12.87 -4.11 9.28
N ARG A 100 -13.29 -3.99 8.02
CA ARG A 100 -14.32 -4.87 7.44
C ARG A 100 -13.86 -6.31 7.38
N PHE A 101 -12.63 -6.56 6.94
CA PHE A 101 -12.08 -7.92 6.89
C PHE A 101 -12.00 -8.53 8.28
N ALA A 102 -11.58 -7.77 9.27
CA ALA A 102 -11.54 -8.22 10.66
C ALA A 102 -12.94 -8.56 11.18
N ARG A 103 -13.94 -7.75 10.85
CA ARG A 103 -15.33 -8.03 11.23
C ARG A 103 -15.87 -9.28 10.55
N TRP A 104 -15.55 -9.47 9.27
CA TRP A 104 -15.96 -10.67 8.54
C TRP A 104 -15.37 -11.92 9.17
N ARG A 105 -14.09 -11.87 9.55
CA ARG A 105 -13.43 -12.99 10.22
C ARG A 105 -14.06 -13.26 11.59
N LYS A 106 -14.35 -12.20 12.34
CA LYS A 106 -14.97 -12.33 13.65
C LYS A 106 -16.36 -12.98 13.55
N ALA A 107 -17.18 -12.54 12.61
CA ALA A 107 -18.49 -13.11 12.36
C ALA A 107 -18.41 -14.57 11.91
N LEU A 108 -17.45 -14.87 11.03
CA LEU A 108 -17.20 -16.23 10.56
C LEU A 108 -16.86 -17.16 11.72
N ARG A 109 -16.00 -16.74 12.62
CA ARG A 109 -15.59 -17.54 13.78
C ARG A 109 -16.67 -17.65 14.85
N ALA A 110 -17.55 -16.65 14.93
CA ALA A 110 -18.62 -16.64 15.92
C ALA A 110 -19.78 -17.55 15.53
N ASP A 111 -20.26 -17.46 14.27
CA ASP A 111 -21.48 -18.16 13.83
C ASP A 111 -21.40 -18.70 12.39
N GLY A 112 -20.22 -18.64 11.75
CA GLY A 112 -20.06 -19.12 10.39
C GLY A 112 -20.61 -18.18 9.31
N SER A 113 -21.00 -16.96 9.67
CA SER A 113 -21.56 -15.99 8.72
C SER A 113 -20.53 -15.51 7.72
N LEU A 114 -20.93 -15.38 6.45
CA LEU A 114 -20.12 -14.79 5.40
C LEU A 114 -20.63 -13.38 5.09
N PRO A 115 -19.76 -12.48 4.56
CA PRO A 115 -20.21 -11.14 4.20
C PRO A 115 -21.22 -11.18 3.05
N SER A 116 -22.12 -10.18 3.03
CA SER A 116 -23.09 -10.05 1.94
C SER A 116 -22.38 -9.66 0.64
N PRO A 117 -22.94 -10.00 -0.55
CA PRO A 117 -22.35 -9.56 -1.82
C PRO A 117 -22.17 -8.04 -1.92
N GLU A 118 -23.08 -7.28 -1.36
CA GLU A 118 -23.01 -5.81 -1.35
C GLU A 118 -21.84 -5.32 -0.50
N ALA A 119 -21.61 -5.95 0.65
CA ALA A 119 -20.48 -5.61 1.52
C ALA A 119 -19.14 -5.94 0.83
N VAL A 120 -19.07 -7.07 0.14
CA VAL A 120 -17.87 -7.48 -0.61
C VAL A 120 -17.59 -6.48 -1.73
N LYS A 121 -18.60 -6.08 -2.50
CA LYS A 121 -18.45 -5.11 -3.58
C LYS A 121 -18.01 -3.75 -3.06
N ALA A 122 -18.57 -3.30 -1.94
CA ALA A 122 -18.17 -2.02 -1.34
C ALA A 122 -16.71 -2.03 -0.88
N ALA A 123 -16.28 -3.11 -0.23
CA ALA A 123 -14.89 -3.26 0.18
C ALA A 123 -13.96 -3.32 -1.03
N ARG A 124 -14.36 -4.05 -2.08
CA ARG A 124 -13.58 -4.18 -3.30
C ARG A 124 -13.36 -2.83 -3.99
N LYS A 125 -14.35 -1.95 -4.00
CA LYS A 125 -14.19 -0.61 -4.56
C LYS A 125 -13.04 0.15 -3.91
N LEU A 126 -12.94 0.07 -2.58
CA LEU A 126 -11.88 0.74 -1.83
C LEU A 126 -10.52 0.09 -2.10
N VAL A 127 -10.46 -1.25 -2.17
CA VAL A 127 -9.24 -1.97 -2.50
C VAL A 127 -8.78 -1.64 -3.92
N MET A 128 -9.70 -1.61 -4.88
CA MET A 128 -9.38 -1.26 -6.27
C MET A 128 -8.89 0.19 -6.37
N LEU A 129 -9.46 1.10 -5.61
CA LEU A 129 -9.00 2.48 -5.57
C LEU A 129 -7.55 2.55 -5.10
N GLN A 130 -7.20 1.82 -4.03
CA GLN A 130 -5.82 1.73 -3.55
C GLN A 130 -4.90 1.12 -4.61
N ALA A 131 -5.36 0.05 -5.26
CA ALA A 131 -4.58 -0.63 -6.30
C ALA A 131 -4.26 0.29 -7.48
N HIS A 132 -5.08 1.29 -7.75
CA HIS A 132 -4.84 2.26 -8.79
C HIS A 132 -3.98 3.44 -8.32
N ILE A 133 -4.12 3.85 -7.05
CA ILE A 133 -3.37 4.99 -6.51
C ILE A 133 -1.91 4.60 -6.22
N ILE A 134 -1.67 3.43 -5.65
CA ILE A 134 -0.33 3.02 -5.21
C ILE A 134 0.70 3.08 -6.34
N PRO A 135 0.44 2.53 -7.54
CA PRO A 135 1.43 2.61 -8.63
C PRO A 135 1.70 4.03 -9.12
N LEU A 136 0.77 4.97 -8.88
CA LEU A 136 0.96 6.36 -9.30
C LEU A 136 2.05 7.07 -8.51
N ILE A 137 2.35 6.63 -7.29
CA ILE A 137 3.33 7.28 -6.43
C ILE A 137 4.74 7.23 -7.05
N PRO A 138 5.30 6.05 -7.40
CA PRO A 138 6.61 6.00 -8.06
C PRO A 138 6.57 6.45 -9.51
N VAL A 139 5.45 6.25 -10.23
CA VAL A 139 5.32 6.66 -11.62
C VAL A 139 5.34 8.19 -11.74
N SER A 140 4.69 8.90 -10.83
CA SER A 140 4.73 10.37 -10.81
C SER A 140 6.15 10.89 -10.71
N TYR A 141 6.95 10.29 -9.83
CA TYR A 141 8.36 10.66 -9.69
C TYR A 141 9.13 10.43 -10.99
N THR A 142 9.00 9.25 -11.58
CA THR A 142 9.68 8.90 -12.82
C THR A 142 9.30 9.84 -13.96
N HIS A 143 8.01 10.14 -14.07
CA HIS A 143 7.48 10.98 -15.13
C HIS A 143 8.00 12.41 -15.07
N LEU A 144 8.16 12.94 -13.87
CA LEU A 144 8.58 14.33 -13.67
C LEU A 144 10.11 14.51 -13.70
N THR A 145 10.89 13.49 -13.34
CA THR A 145 12.33 13.62 -13.26
C THR A 145 13.08 13.25 -14.54
N LEU A 146 12.58 12.30 -15.30
CA LEU A 146 13.25 11.83 -16.52
C LEU A 146 13.41 12.92 -17.58
N PRO A 147 12.38 13.70 -17.92
CA PRO A 147 12.54 14.80 -18.88
C PRO A 147 13.58 15.82 -18.48
N THR A 148 13.62 16.15 -17.20
CA THR A 148 14.59 17.11 -16.67
C THR A 148 16.03 16.60 -16.84
N LYS A 149 16.25 15.32 -16.61
CA LYS A 149 17.57 14.71 -16.79
C LYS A 149 18.02 14.71 -18.25
N ARG A 150 17.10 14.61 -19.16
CA ARG A 150 17.44 14.62 -20.60
C ARG A 150 17.86 16.00 -21.09
N ILE A 151 17.32 17.02 -20.49
CA ILE A 151 17.65 18.41 -20.87
C ILE A 151 19.02 18.78 -20.37
N VAL A 152 19.40 18.28 -19.21
CA VAL A 152 20.71 18.51 -18.59
C VAL A 152 21.76 17.56 -19.14
#